data_57403df9be065b7672540ee2a10c3f73
#
_entry.id   57403df9be065b7672540ee2a10c3f73
#
_cell.length_a   1.000
_cell.length_b   1.000
_cell.length_c   1.000
_cell.angle_alpha   90.00
_cell.angle_beta   90.00
_cell.angle_gamma   90.00
#
_symmetry.space_group_name_H-M   'P 1'
#
loop_
_entity.id
_entity.type
_entity.pdbx_description
1 polymer ?
#
loop_
_entity_poly.entity_id
_entity_poly.type
_entity_poly.pdbx_seq_one_letter_code
_entity_poly.pdbx_strand_id
1 'polypeptide(L)'
;MNKFKCHFCTICNGTGCIDQLPGMGGVNRNINFRLNSDGWEVLRKENPLVFINFIERSVNERIPQIAFAPITGAVENIGFSSEEEYYSSIFSAIHKTGIELCVGDGFPDDKIKFGLQAIKKIQKTDKNAKANFFIKPFQNKKIFEHIEMVLPFAKSIGIDIDSYNIATMKNLVPLEKKSALQLQEIQKFLNSKNIPFVLKGIFDKDGIELVKQVKPDAAYISNHGGRIQTRIGSTAEFLQNHGEELKNYTKKNLGRRRNPHSPRRSNSHGFRR
;
A
#
# COMPACT_ATOMS: atom_id res chain seq x y z
N MET A 1 -2.13 -32.17 -4.18
CA MET A 1 -1.87 -30.74 -4.43
C MET A 1 -2.87 -30.27 -5.47
N ASN A 2 -3.85 -29.46 -5.10
CA ASN A 2 -4.72 -28.80 -6.08
C ASN A 2 -3.86 -27.84 -6.89
N LYS A 3 -3.69 -28.13 -8.17
CA LYS A 3 -2.98 -27.23 -9.07
C LYS A 3 -3.82 -25.96 -9.18
N PHE A 4 -3.28 -24.82 -8.72
CA PHE A 4 -3.88 -23.53 -8.95
C PHE A 4 -4.10 -23.33 -10.46
N LYS A 5 -5.27 -22.88 -10.84
CA LYS A 5 -5.62 -22.63 -12.24
C LYS A 5 -5.97 -21.14 -12.40
N CYS A 6 -5.03 -20.38 -12.96
CA CYS A 6 -5.27 -19.00 -13.36
C CYS A 6 -6.37 -18.95 -14.44
N HIS A 7 -7.27 -17.98 -14.34
CA HIS A 7 -8.43 -17.82 -15.23
C HIS A 7 -8.23 -16.74 -16.31
N PHE A 8 -7.04 -16.12 -16.38
CA PHE A 8 -6.80 -14.99 -17.29
C PHE A 8 -6.46 -15.41 -18.72
N CYS A 9 -5.88 -16.57 -18.91
CA CYS A 9 -5.49 -17.06 -20.23
C CYS A 9 -6.35 -18.25 -20.62
N THR A 10 -6.86 -18.23 -21.84
CA THR A 10 -7.65 -19.35 -22.41
C THR A 10 -6.82 -20.62 -22.54
N ILE A 11 -5.50 -20.47 -22.73
CA ILE A 11 -4.52 -21.56 -22.80
C ILE A 11 -3.48 -21.31 -21.71
N CYS A 12 -3.68 -21.90 -20.54
CA CYS A 12 -2.72 -21.82 -19.43
C CYS A 12 -2.40 -23.22 -18.93
N ASN A 13 -1.11 -23.55 -18.92
CA ASN A 13 -0.62 -24.82 -18.36
C ASN A 13 -0.45 -24.78 -16.83
N GLY A 14 -0.66 -23.62 -16.21
CA GLY A 14 -0.50 -23.41 -14.77
C GLY A 14 0.96 -23.37 -14.30
N THR A 15 1.92 -23.32 -15.21
CA THR A 15 3.35 -23.35 -14.89
C THR A 15 4.03 -22.09 -15.42
N GLY A 16 4.21 -21.11 -14.58
CA GLY A 16 4.77 -19.83 -14.97
C GLY A 16 3.86 -19.05 -15.90
N CYS A 17 3.79 -17.76 -15.76
CA CYS A 17 2.97 -16.93 -16.62
C CYS A 17 3.79 -16.50 -17.85
N ILE A 18 3.33 -16.85 -19.05
CA ILE A 18 3.91 -16.37 -20.30
C ILE A 18 3.42 -14.95 -20.63
N ASP A 19 2.35 -14.52 -19.99
CA ASP A 19 1.79 -13.19 -20.11
C ASP A 19 2.44 -12.20 -19.13
N GLN A 20 2.04 -10.95 -19.19
CA GLN A 20 2.71 -9.84 -18.48
C GLN A 20 2.28 -9.67 -17.02
N LEU A 21 1.51 -10.61 -16.48
CA LEU A 21 1.05 -10.52 -15.10
C LEU A 21 2.17 -10.89 -14.12
N PRO A 22 2.55 -10.01 -13.19
CA PRO A 22 3.44 -10.35 -12.10
C PRO A 22 2.82 -11.42 -11.20
N GLY A 23 3.63 -12.33 -10.72
CA GLY A 23 3.22 -13.55 -10.06
C GLY A 23 3.17 -14.72 -11.04
N MET A 24 3.16 -15.96 -10.56
CA MET A 24 3.14 -17.17 -11.40
C MET A 24 4.22 -17.26 -12.48
N GLY A 25 5.35 -16.49 -12.33
CA GLY A 25 6.47 -16.47 -13.28
C GLY A 25 6.31 -15.55 -14.52
N GLY A 26 5.21 -14.81 -14.63
CA GLY A 26 4.91 -13.95 -15.78
C GLY A 26 5.51 -12.56 -15.81
N VAL A 27 6.59 -12.36 -15.08
CA VAL A 27 7.17 -11.02 -14.83
C VAL A 27 8.08 -10.51 -15.94
N ASN A 28 8.60 -11.39 -16.79
CA ASN A 28 9.70 -11.04 -17.71
C ASN A 28 9.31 -10.06 -18.82
N ARG A 29 8.03 -9.98 -19.18
CA ARG A 29 7.53 -9.07 -20.21
C ARG A 29 6.92 -7.79 -19.65
N ASN A 30 6.61 -7.77 -18.34
CA ASN A 30 6.06 -6.57 -17.69
C ASN A 30 7.18 -5.58 -17.39
N ILE A 31 7.25 -4.50 -18.20
CA ILE A 31 8.31 -3.50 -18.10
C ILE A 31 8.31 -2.79 -16.74
N ASN A 32 7.14 -2.44 -16.21
CA ASN A 32 7.05 -1.76 -14.92
C ASN A 32 7.45 -2.67 -13.75
N PHE A 33 7.16 -3.97 -13.83
CA PHE A 33 7.63 -4.92 -12.83
C PHE A 33 9.17 -4.98 -12.81
N ARG A 34 9.80 -5.09 -13.99
CA ARG A 34 11.26 -5.09 -14.11
C ARG A 34 11.86 -3.80 -13.59
N LEU A 35 11.31 -2.64 -14.00
CA LEU A 35 11.76 -1.35 -13.51
C LEU A 35 11.59 -1.19 -12.00
N ASN A 36 10.52 -1.72 -11.40
CA ASN A 36 10.35 -1.72 -9.94
C ASN A 36 11.44 -2.57 -9.25
N SER A 37 11.79 -3.72 -9.82
CA SER A 37 12.83 -4.59 -9.25
C SER A 37 14.20 -3.91 -9.28
N ASP A 38 14.52 -3.25 -10.39
CA ASP A 38 15.81 -2.63 -10.61
C ASP A 38 15.91 -1.19 -10.09
N GLY A 39 14.75 -0.53 -9.85
CA GLY A 39 14.69 0.91 -9.61
C GLY A 39 15.51 1.39 -8.42
N TRP A 40 15.53 0.65 -7.31
CA TRP A 40 16.36 1.01 -6.15
C TRP A 40 17.84 0.88 -6.41
N GLU A 41 18.25 -0.12 -7.18
CA GLU A 41 19.64 -0.30 -7.58
C GLU A 41 20.11 0.80 -8.53
N VAL A 42 19.24 1.22 -9.46
CA VAL A 42 19.50 2.36 -10.35
C VAL A 42 19.69 3.63 -9.51
N LEU A 43 18.76 3.92 -8.59
CA LEU A 43 18.88 5.09 -7.70
C LEU A 43 20.15 5.07 -6.86
N ARG A 44 20.54 3.92 -6.34
CA ARG A 44 21.76 3.75 -5.58
C ARG A 44 23.00 4.08 -6.40
N LYS A 45 23.04 3.65 -7.66
CA LYS A 45 24.16 3.93 -8.57
C LYS A 45 24.22 5.39 -9.00
N GLU A 46 23.06 5.99 -9.30
CA GLU A 46 22.98 7.38 -9.75
C GLU A 46 23.19 8.39 -8.60
N ASN A 47 22.80 8.02 -7.39
CA ASN A 47 22.84 8.91 -6.22
C ASN A 47 23.48 8.22 -4.99
N PRO A 48 24.75 7.81 -5.06
CA PRO A 48 25.39 7.03 -3.99
C PRO A 48 25.43 7.79 -2.65
N LEU A 49 25.64 9.10 -2.67
CA LEU A 49 25.67 9.93 -1.45
C LEU A 49 24.30 10.01 -0.77
N VAL A 50 23.21 10.10 -1.55
CA VAL A 50 21.86 10.08 -1.00
C VAL A 50 21.57 8.75 -0.33
N PHE A 51 22.03 7.65 -0.92
CA PHE A 51 21.85 6.31 -0.38
C PHE A 51 22.70 6.10 0.89
N ILE A 52 23.94 6.56 0.91
CA ILE A 52 24.81 6.51 2.09
C ILE A 52 24.19 7.33 3.23
N ASN A 53 23.77 8.56 2.97
CA ASN A 53 23.09 9.41 3.95
C ASN A 53 21.79 8.78 4.46
N PHE A 54 21.06 8.04 3.61
CA PHE A 54 19.87 7.29 4.02
C PHE A 54 20.24 6.16 4.99
N ILE A 55 21.30 5.40 4.71
CA ILE A 55 21.80 4.32 5.58
C ILE A 55 22.30 4.91 6.90
N GLU A 56 23.14 5.95 6.89
CA GLU A 56 23.66 6.59 8.08
C GLU A 56 22.55 7.17 8.97
N ARG A 57 21.53 7.80 8.38
CA ARG A 57 20.35 8.26 9.10
C ARG A 57 19.53 7.09 9.63
N SER A 58 19.44 5.98 8.91
CA SER A 58 18.70 4.78 9.35
C SER A 58 19.40 4.09 10.51
N VAL A 59 20.73 4.16 10.59
CA VAL A 59 21.51 3.64 11.72
C VAL A 59 21.41 4.55 12.94
N ASN A 60 21.39 5.86 12.73
CA ASN A 60 21.38 6.85 13.82
C ASN A 60 19.99 7.36 14.20
N GLU A 61 19.05 7.38 13.27
CA GLU A 61 17.68 7.88 13.44
C GLU A 61 16.69 6.79 13.05
N ARG A 62 16.35 5.88 13.96
CA ARG A 62 15.25 4.91 13.81
C ARG A 62 15.04 4.32 12.40
N ILE A 63 15.14 3.01 12.30
CA ILE A 63 14.78 2.20 11.15
C ILE A 63 13.49 2.71 10.50
N PRO A 64 13.45 2.89 9.17
CA PRO A 64 12.22 3.22 8.46
C PRO A 64 11.08 2.28 8.86
N GLN A 65 9.90 2.81 9.05
CA GLN A 65 8.75 2.00 9.37
C GLN A 65 8.44 1.08 8.19
N ILE A 66 8.58 -0.22 8.40
CA ILE A 66 8.33 -1.23 7.37
C ILE A 66 6.93 -1.78 7.57
N ALA A 67 6.18 -1.91 6.48
CA ALA A 67 4.89 -2.56 6.45
C ALA A 67 4.89 -3.70 5.44
N PHE A 68 4.21 -4.78 5.77
CA PHE A 68 3.99 -5.87 4.84
C PHE A 68 2.89 -5.49 3.86
N ALA A 69 3.18 -5.57 2.57
CA ALA A 69 2.27 -5.11 1.52
C ALA A 69 0.88 -5.78 1.56
N PRO A 70 -0.20 -5.08 1.18
CA PRO A 70 -1.55 -5.65 1.13
C PRO A 70 -1.70 -6.59 -0.08
N ILE A 71 -1.23 -7.81 0.08
CA ILE A 71 -1.31 -8.85 -0.96
C ILE A 71 -2.67 -9.53 -0.88
N THR A 72 -3.38 -9.57 -2.02
CA THR A 72 -4.58 -10.38 -2.24
C THR A 72 -4.37 -11.28 -3.43
N GLY A 73 -5.13 -12.38 -3.53
CA GLY A 73 -4.89 -13.39 -4.54
C GLY A 73 -3.65 -14.22 -4.21
N ALA A 74 -3.49 -14.61 -2.96
CA ALA A 74 -2.38 -15.45 -2.53
C ALA A 74 -2.39 -16.81 -3.25
N VAL A 75 -3.57 -17.31 -3.57
CA VAL A 75 -3.75 -18.50 -4.40
C VAL A 75 -3.23 -18.25 -5.81
N GLU A 76 -3.71 -17.15 -6.45
CA GLU A 76 -3.40 -16.83 -7.83
C GLU A 76 -1.99 -16.29 -8.06
N ASN A 77 -1.44 -15.54 -7.08
CA ASN A 77 -0.18 -14.85 -7.27
C ASN A 77 1.01 -15.52 -6.59
N ILE A 78 0.78 -16.31 -5.54
CA ILE A 78 1.86 -16.84 -4.70
C ILE A 78 1.80 -18.38 -4.62
N GLY A 79 0.67 -19.00 -4.98
CA GLY A 79 0.50 -20.45 -5.01
C GLY A 79 0.16 -21.07 -3.64
N PHE A 80 -0.43 -20.30 -2.73
CA PHE A 80 -1.03 -20.86 -1.51
C PHE A 80 -2.24 -21.73 -1.83
N SER A 81 -2.60 -22.66 -0.95
CA SER A 81 -3.76 -23.51 -1.11
C SER A 81 -5.08 -22.73 -0.93
N SER A 82 -5.06 -21.70 -0.07
CA SER A 82 -6.19 -20.81 0.18
C SER A 82 -5.73 -19.43 0.67
N GLU A 83 -6.58 -18.41 0.51
CA GLU A 83 -6.36 -17.08 1.10
C GLU A 83 -6.33 -17.15 2.63
N GLU A 84 -7.18 -17.98 3.24
CA GLU A 84 -7.23 -18.16 4.69
C GLU A 84 -5.91 -18.69 5.25
N GLU A 85 -5.35 -19.72 4.61
CA GLU A 85 -4.05 -20.28 4.99
C GLU A 85 -2.94 -19.23 4.89
N TYR A 86 -2.91 -18.47 3.80
CA TYR A 86 -1.96 -17.38 3.62
C TYR A 86 -2.03 -16.37 4.76
N TYR A 87 -3.22 -15.80 4.99
CA TYR A 87 -3.36 -14.79 6.03
C TYR A 87 -3.06 -15.34 7.43
N SER A 88 -3.51 -16.55 7.76
CA SER A 88 -3.31 -17.11 9.08
C SER A 88 -1.85 -17.41 9.39
N SER A 89 -1.11 -17.95 8.42
CA SER A 89 0.30 -18.31 8.59
C SER A 89 1.22 -17.10 8.53
N ILE A 90 1.09 -16.29 7.49
CA ILE A 90 2.00 -15.17 7.22
C ILE A 90 1.78 -14.04 8.23
N PHE A 91 0.53 -13.67 8.53
CA PHE A 91 0.25 -12.56 9.44
C PHE A 91 0.72 -12.83 10.87
N SER A 92 0.56 -14.08 11.35
CA SER A 92 1.08 -14.46 12.65
C SER A 92 2.61 -14.39 12.72
N ALA A 93 3.31 -14.80 11.66
CA ALA A 93 4.76 -14.71 11.59
C ALA A 93 5.25 -13.26 11.55
N ILE A 94 4.64 -12.42 10.69
CA ILE A 94 5.01 -11.02 10.52
C ILE A 94 4.73 -10.21 11.79
N HIS A 95 3.59 -10.43 12.44
CA HIS A 95 3.25 -9.74 13.69
C HIS A 95 4.34 -9.88 14.75
N LYS A 96 4.93 -11.08 14.89
CA LYS A 96 6.03 -11.35 15.82
C LYS A 96 7.30 -10.54 15.52
N THR A 97 7.50 -10.07 14.32
CA THR A 97 8.66 -9.25 13.94
C THR A 97 8.47 -7.76 14.21
N GLY A 98 7.26 -7.32 14.60
CA GLY A 98 6.93 -5.91 14.77
C GLY A 98 6.70 -5.14 13.45
N ILE A 99 6.73 -5.82 12.30
CA ILE A 99 6.41 -5.23 11.00
C ILE A 99 4.90 -4.98 10.94
N GLU A 100 4.51 -3.83 10.40
CA GLU A 100 3.11 -3.47 10.26
C GLU A 100 2.38 -4.37 9.26
N LEU A 101 1.17 -4.78 9.61
CA LEU A 101 0.33 -5.59 8.76
C LEU A 101 -0.54 -4.72 7.86
N CYS A 102 -0.63 -5.10 6.58
CA CYS A 102 -1.57 -4.51 5.64
C CYS A 102 -2.48 -5.59 5.07
N VAL A 103 -3.78 -5.36 5.15
CA VAL A 103 -4.83 -6.21 4.57
C VAL A 103 -5.30 -5.60 3.27
N GLY A 104 -5.31 -6.37 2.21
CA GLY A 104 -5.89 -5.96 0.93
C GLY A 104 -7.34 -6.40 0.80
N ASP A 105 -8.05 -5.71 -0.09
CA ASP A 105 -9.39 -6.05 -0.55
C ASP A 105 -9.32 -6.62 -1.96
N GLY A 106 -10.34 -7.35 -2.38
CA GLY A 106 -10.36 -7.98 -3.69
C GLY A 106 -11.67 -8.66 -4.01
N PHE A 107 -11.66 -9.47 -5.06
CA PHE A 107 -12.78 -10.30 -5.44
C PHE A 107 -12.39 -11.79 -5.28
N PRO A 108 -13.30 -12.64 -4.76
CA PRO A 108 -14.57 -12.28 -4.09
C PRO A 108 -14.38 -11.45 -2.82
N ASP A 109 -15.47 -10.82 -2.33
CA ASP A 109 -15.49 -9.92 -1.17
C ASP A 109 -14.96 -10.55 0.13
N ASP A 110 -14.82 -11.86 0.16
CA ASP A 110 -14.27 -12.57 1.31
C ASP A 110 -12.77 -12.34 1.53
N LYS A 111 -12.04 -11.84 0.53
CA LYS A 111 -10.58 -11.62 0.67
C LYS A 111 -10.24 -10.67 1.81
N ILE A 112 -10.97 -9.57 1.97
CA ILE A 112 -10.80 -8.67 3.11
C ILE A 112 -11.16 -9.35 4.44
N LYS A 113 -12.16 -10.25 4.43
CA LYS A 113 -12.61 -10.98 5.62
C LYS A 113 -11.55 -11.95 6.12
N PHE A 114 -10.79 -12.63 5.25
CA PHE A 114 -9.69 -13.50 5.68
C PHE A 114 -8.59 -12.73 6.42
N GLY A 115 -8.20 -11.55 5.90
CA GLY A 115 -7.27 -10.67 6.61
C GLY A 115 -7.80 -10.20 7.96
N LEU A 116 -9.08 -9.82 8.01
CA LEU A 116 -9.76 -9.43 9.25
C LEU A 116 -9.78 -10.58 10.28
N GLN A 117 -10.07 -11.81 9.85
CA GLN A 117 -10.05 -13.00 10.73
C GLN A 117 -8.65 -13.27 11.28
N ALA A 118 -7.61 -13.08 10.46
CA ALA A 118 -6.23 -13.22 10.91
C ALA A 118 -5.89 -12.20 12.01
N ILE A 119 -6.30 -10.93 11.86
CA ILE A 119 -6.12 -9.92 12.92
C ILE A 119 -6.89 -10.27 14.18
N LYS A 120 -8.15 -10.71 14.08
CA LYS A 120 -8.94 -11.19 15.23
C LYS A 120 -8.25 -12.34 15.96
N LYS A 121 -7.61 -13.24 15.21
CA LYS A 121 -6.84 -14.36 15.81
C LYS A 121 -5.61 -13.84 16.57
N ILE A 122 -4.88 -12.88 16.01
CA ILE A 122 -3.74 -12.26 16.68
C ILE A 122 -4.19 -11.51 17.94
N GLN A 123 -5.34 -10.84 17.92
CA GLN A 123 -5.88 -10.12 19.08
C GLN A 123 -6.22 -11.01 20.28
N LYS A 124 -6.29 -12.34 20.12
CA LYS A 124 -6.42 -13.24 21.27
C LYS A 124 -5.17 -13.23 22.17
N THR A 125 -4.00 -12.92 21.60
CA THR A 125 -2.71 -12.84 22.31
C THR A 125 -2.20 -11.42 22.48
N ASP A 126 -2.50 -10.53 21.54
CA ASP A 126 -2.18 -9.10 21.59
C ASP A 126 -3.41 -8.27 21.28
N LYS A 127 -4.15 -7.84 22.30
CA LYS A 127 -5.39 -7.09 22.19
C LYS A 127 -5.26 -5.76 21.42
N ASN A 128 -4.04 -5.22 21.30
CA ASN A 128 -3.76 -3.96 20.62
C ASN A 128 -3.37 -4.15 19.16
N ALA A 129 -3.27 -5.37 18.66
CA ALA A 129 -2.94 -5.63 17.27
C ALA A 129 -3.96 -5.00 16.34
N LYS A 130 -3.46 -4.23 15.38
CA LYS A 130 -4.24 -3.55 14.34
C LYS A 130 -3.52 -3.67 13.01
N ALA A 131 -4.26 -3.51 11.90
CA ALA A 131 -3.71 -3.51 10.56
C ALA A 131 -4.11 -2.27 9.77
N ASN A 132 -3.37 -1.99 8.71
CA ASN A 132 -3.74 -1.03 7.69
C ASN A 132 -4.61 -1.75 6.65
N PHE A 133 -5.83 -1.29 6.39
CA PHE A 133 -6.75 -1.90 5.43
C PHE A 133 -6.79 -1.10 4.14
N PHE A 134 -6.66 -1.77 2.99
CA PHE A 134 -6.72 -1.14 1.67
C PHE A 134 -7.91 -1.67 0.90
N ILE A 135 -8.93 -0.82 0.74
CA ILE A 135 -10.21 -1.15 0.11
C ILE A 135 -10.15 -0.79 -1.37
N LYS A 136 -10.76 -1.61 -2.22
CA LYS A 136 -10.89 -1.36 -3.64
C LYS A 136 -11.84 -0.18 -3.92
N PRO A 137 -11.68 0.54 -5.03
CA PRO A 137 -12.50 1.70 -5.36
C PRO A 137 -13.87 1.28 -5.91
N PHE A 138 -14.65 0.59 -5.09
CA PHE A 138 -16.07 0.32 -5.32
C PHE A 138 -16.89 1.62 -5.25
N GLN A 139 -18.20 1.54 -5.52
CA GLN A 139 -19.11 2.61 -5.16
C GLN A 139 -19.01 2.94 -3.66
N ASN A 140 -19.15 4.22 -3.27
CA ASN A 140 -18.93 4.66 -1.89
C ASN A 140 -19.77 3.89 -0.88
N LYS A 141 -21.03 3.54 -1.21
CA LYS A 141 -21.87 2.71 -0.35
C LYS A 141 -21.15 1.42 0.08
N LYS A 142 -20.60 0.67 -0.86
CA LYS A 142 -19.88 -0.57 -0.57
C LYS A 142 -18.56 -0.31 0.17
N ILE A 143 -17.88 0.80 -0.13
CA ILE A 143 -16.68 1.21 0.62
C ILE A 143 -17.02 1.44 2.09
N PHE A 144 -18.12 2.13 2.40
CA PHE A 144 -18.54 2.35 3.78
C PHE A 144 -18.89 1.05 4.50
N GLU A 145 -19.56 0.10 3.83
CA GLU A 145 -19.83 -1.23 4.39
C GLU A 145 -18.52 -1.96 4.77
N HIS A 146 -17.50 -1.91 3.89
CA HIS A 146 -16.20 -2.49 4.18
C HIS A 146 -15.47 -1.73 5.29
N ILE A 147 -15.54 -0.39 5.32
CA ILE A 147 -14.94 0.42 6.39
C ILE A 147 -15.55 0.03 7.75
N GLU A 148 -16.88 0.00 7.88
CA GLU A 148 -17.55 -0.36 9.13
C GLU A 148 -17.15 -1.74 9.64
N MET A 149 -17.02 -2.71 8.73
CA MET A 149 -16.57 -4.07 9.07
C MET A 149 -15.18 -4.10 9.69
N VAL A 150 -14.23 -3.30 9.18
CA VAL A 150 -12.82 -3.34 9.61
C VAL A 150 -12.47 -2.29 10.65
N LEU A 151 -13.33 -1.30 10.89
CA LEU A 151 -13.07 -0.12 11.72
C LEU A 151 -12.47 -0.45 13.10
N PRO A 152 -12.98 -1.45 13.87
CA PRO A 152 -12.41 -1.78 15.19
C PRO A 152 -10.96 -2.29 15.14
N PHE A 153 -10.55 -2.80 14.00
CA PHE A 153 -9.27 -3.46 13.78
C PHE A 153 -8.28 -2.62 12.98
N ALA A 154 -8.74 -1.44 12.52
CA ALA A 154 -7.96 -0.59 11.66
C ALA A 154 -6.98 0.30 12.43
N LYS A 155 -5.72 0.33 11.95
CA LYS A 155 -4.72 1.35 12.27
C LYS A 155 -4.87 2.54 11.33
N SER A 156 -5.10 2.26 10.05
CA SER A 156 -5.46 3.22 9.00
C SER A 156 -6.34 2.51 7.96
N ILE A 157 -7.06 3.30 7.17
CA ILE A 157 -7.83 2.77 6.04
C ILE A 157 -7.44 3.54 4.78
N GLY A 158 -7.16 2.82 3.72
CA GLY A 158 -6.77 3.36 2.42
C GLY A 158 -7.68 2.90 1.30
N ILE A 159 -7.69 3.70 0.22
CA ILE A 159 -8.35 3.35 -1.03
C ILE A 159 -7.30 3.13 -2.11
N ASP A 160 -7.38 1.96 -2.78
CA ASP A 160 -6.55 1.57 -3.93
C ASP A 160 -7.05 2.26 -5.21
N ILE A 161 -6.80 3.56 -5.37
CA ILE A 161 -7.44 4.40 -6.38
C ILE A 161 -7.12 4.01 -7.83
N ASP A 162 -5.98 3.36 -8.07
CA ASP A 162 -5.53 2.93 -9.41
C ASP A 162 -6.11 1.59 -9.83
N SER A 163 -6.66 0.82 -8.89
CA SER A 163 -7.09 -0.55 -9.16
C SER A 163 -8.40 -0.68 -9.95
N TYR A 164 -9.11 0.42 -10.23
CA TYR A 164 -10.30 0.41 -11.08
C TYR A 164 -10.03 -0.14 -12.50
N ASN A 165 -8.80 -0.03 -12.96
CA ASN A 165 -8.35 -0.50 -14.27
C ASN A 165 -7.38 -1.68 -14.20
N ILE A 166 -7.31 -2.36 -13.07
CA ILE A 166 -6.41 -3.51 -12.92
C ILE A 166 -6.94 -4.72 -13.71
N ALA A 167 -6.08 -5.28 -14.56
CA ALA A 167 -6.46 -6.38 -15.45
C ALA A 167 -7.07 -7.59 -14.71
N THR A 168 -6.55 -7.89 -13.53
CA THR A 168 -6.96 -9.03 -12.70
C THR A 168 -8.38 -8.93 -12.14
N MET A 169 -8.99 -7.75 -12.14
CA MET A 169 -10.35 -7.53 -11.63
C MET A 169 -11.29 -6.93 -12.68
N LYS A 170 -10.74 -6.56 -13.83
CA LYS A 170 -11.52 -5.99 -14.93
C LYS A 170 -12.62 -7.01 -15.34
N ASN A 171 -13.84 -6.53 -15.43
CA ASN A 171 -15.04 -7.32 -15.75
C ASN A 171 -15.47 -8.34 -14.68
N LEU A 172 -14.79 -8.45 -13.54
CA LEU A 172 -15.24 -9.32 -12.44
C LEU A 172 -16.09 -8.55 -11.42
N VAL A 173 -15.76 -7.30 -11.18
CA VAL A 173 -16.48 -6.41 -10.23
C VAL A 173 -16.55 -4.99 -10.77
N PRO A 174 -17.62 -4.24 -10.47
CA PRO A 174 -17.71 -2.83 -10.82
C PRO A 174 -16.78 -2.01 -9.90
N LEU A 175 -15.63 -1.64 -10.42
CA LEU A 175 -14.73 -0.66 -9.81
C LEU A 175 -14.84 0.64 -10.60
N GLU A 176 -14.65 1.78 -9.93
CA GLU A 176 -14.78 3.09 -10.54
C GLU A 176 -13.56 3.99 -10.28
N LYS A 177 -13.25 4.87 -11.22
CA LYS A 177 -12.27 5.94 -11.01
C LYS A 177 -12.88 6.94 -10.03
N LYS A 178 -12.25 7.10 -8.86
CA LYS A 178 -12.75 8.01 -7.82
C LYS A 178 -12.46 9.46 -8.14
N SER A 179 -13.47 10.31 -7.92
CA SER A 179 -13.30 11.76 -7.89
C SER A 179 -12.77 12.23 -6.53
N ALA A 180 -12.21 13.45 -6.50
CA ALA A 180 -11.76 14.06 -5.25
C ALA A 180 -12.90 14.20 -4.24
N LEU A 181 -14.12 14.56 -4.68
CA LEU A 181 -15.29 14.69 -3.80
C LEU A 181 -15.67 13.37 -3.14
N GLN A 182 -15.70 12.27 -3.89
CA GLN A 182 -15.97 10.94 -3.34
C GLN A 182 -14.93 10.51 -2.31
N LEU A 183 -13.66 10.83 -2.54
CA LEU A 183 -12.57 10.53 -1.61
C LEU A 183 -12.62 11.42 -0.36
N GLN A 184 -13.00 12.69 -0.51
CA GLN A 184 -13.19 13.61 0.63
C GLN A 184 -14.36 13.19 1.52
N GLU A 185 -15.43 12.64 0.95
CA GLU A 185 -16.54 12.06 1.71
C GLU A 185 -16.06 10.91 2.61
N ILE A 186 -15.28 9.98 2.04
CA ILE A 186 -14.68 8.86 2.79
C ILE A 186 -13.72 9.39 3.86
N GLN A 187 -12.88 10.36 3.53
CA GLN A 187 -11.95 10.98 4.47
C GLN A 187 -12.68 11.65 5.64
N LYS A 188 -13.76 12.38 5.36
CA LYS A 188 -14.58 13.03 6.40
C LYS A 188 -15.16 12.00 7.36
N PHE A 189 -15.67 10.89 6.85
CA PHE A 189 -16.17 9.79 7.68
C PHE A 189 -15.07 9.21 8.56
N LEU A 190 -13.90 8.87 7.99
CA LEU A 190 -12.78 8.30 8.74
C LEU A 190 -12.23 9.27 9.79
N ASN A 191 -12.16 10.56 9.47
CA ASN A 191 -11.77 11.62 10.42
C ASN A 191 -12.73 11.67 11.63
N SER A 192 -14.05 11.49 11.43
CA SER A 192 -15.02 11.43 12.54
C SER A 192 -14.80 10.23 13.47
N LYS A 193 -14.10 9.20 12.99
CA LYS A 193 -13.73 7.99 13.74
C LYS A 193 -12.27 8.00 14.23
N ASN A 194 -11.54 9.10 14.02
CA ASN A 194 -10.11 9.23 14.33
C ASN A 194 -9.23 8.17 13.64
N ILE A 195 -9.63 7.70 12.46
CA ILE A 195 -8.87 6.75 11.63
C ILE A 195 -8.15 7.51 10.52
N PRO A 196 -6.82 7.36 10.41
CA PRO A 196 -6.05 7.96 9.31
C PRO A 196 -6.51 7.44 7.94
N PHE A 197 -6.67 8.37 7.00
CA PHE A 197 -7.05 8.09 5.62
C PHE A 197 -5.84 8.05 4.71
N VAL A 198 -5.74 7.02 3.86
CA VAL A 198 -4.60 6.80 2.97
C VAL A 198 -5.08 6.71 1.52
N LEU A 199 -4.39 7.38 0.60
CA LEU A 199 -4.54 7.12 -0.83
C LEU A 199 -3.40 6.23 -1.31
N LYS A 200 -3.73 5.08 -1.90
CA LYS A 200 -2.76 4.15 -2.48
C LYS A 200 -2.99 4.04 -3.99
N GLY A 201 -1.90 3.91 -4.74
CA GLY A 201 -1.95 3.84 -6.20
C GLY A 201 -1.54 5.15 -6.87
N ILE A 202 -0.72 5.96 -6.19
CA ILE A 202 -0.19 7.21 -6.75
C ILE A 202 1.02 6.86 -7.63
N PHE A 203 0.88 7.05 -8.95
CA PHE A 203 1.94 6.70 -9.89
C PHE A 203 1.94 7.55 -11.17
N ASP A 204 1.04 8.50 -11.29
CA ASP A 204 0.92 9.42 -12.43
C ASP A 204 0.48 10.82 -11.98
N LYS A 205 0.33 11.72 -12.94
CA LYS A 205 -0.09 13.12 -12.69
C LYS A 205 -1.50 13.19 -12.08
N ASP A 206 -2.42 12.35 -12.55
CA ASP A 206 -3.80 12.31 -12.02
C ASP A 206 -3.80 11.95 -10.52
N GLY A 207 -2.96 10.98 -10.15
CA GLY A 207 -2.79 10.60 -8.75
C GLY A 207 -2.20 11.72 -7.89
N ILE A 208 -1.22 12.48 -8.40
CA ILE A 208 -0.66 13.65 -7.71
C ILE A 208 -1.76 14.70 -7.49
N GLU A 209 -2.54 15.02 -8.53
CA GLU A 209 -3.62 16.00 -8.43
C GLU A 209 -4.70 15.58 -7.43
N LEU A 210 -5.05 14.30 -7.37
CA LEU A 210 -5.95 13.77 -6.34
C LEU A 210 -5.38 13.98 -4.93
N VAL A 211 -4.09 13.72 -4.71
CA VAL A 211 -3.45 13.98 -3.41
C VAL A 211 -3.52 15.46 -3.04
N LYS A 212 -3.27 16.37 -3.97
CA LYS A 212 -3.36 17.82 -3.76
C LYS A 212 -4.76 18.26 -3.36
N GLN A 213 -5.79 17.71 -3.99
CA GLN A 213 -7.19 18.07 -3.74
C GLN A 213 -7.73 17.45 -2.46
N VAL A 214 -7.41 16.18 -2.19
CA VAL A 214 -7.94 15.42 -1.06
C VAL A 214 -7.16 15.69 0.23
N LYS A 215 -5.85 15.87 0.14
CA LYS A 215 -4.92 16.04 1.27
C LYS A 215 -5.07 14.90 2.30
N PRO A 216 -4.82 13.65 1.91
CA PRO A 216 -4.96 12.50 2.79
C PRO A 216 -3.93 12.53 3.93
N ASP A 217 -4.10 11.68 4.94
CA ASP A 217 -3.09 11.53 5.99
C ASP A 217 -1.79 10.96 5.44
N ALA A 218 -1.87 10.07 4.43
CA ALA A 218 -0.70 9.54 3.74
C ALA A 218 -1.00 9.19 2.28
N ALA A 219 0.03 9.21 1.44
CA ALA A 219 0.00 8.75 0.06
C ALA A 219 0.96 7.58 -0.13
N TYR A 220 0.46 6.48 -0.74
CA TYR A 220 1.26 5.33 -1.12
C TYR A 220 1.56 5.37 -2.62
N ILE A 221 2.83 5.50 -2.96
CA ILE A 221 3.29 5.35 -4.34
C ILE A 221 3.24 3.87 -4.70
N SER A 222 2.45 3.54 -5.69
CA SER A 222 2.20 2.17 -6.10
C SER A 222 1.69 2.09 -7.53
N ASN A 223 2.17 1.10 -8.26
CA ASN A 223 1.64 0.67 -9.56
C ASN A 223 1.21 -0.81 -9.52
N HIS A 224 0.78 -1.28 -8.35
CA HIS A 224 0.37 -2.67 -8.11
C HIS A 224 1.41 -3.72 -8.57
N GLY A 225 2.69 -3.47 -8.29
CA GLY A 225 3.77 -4.36 -8.70
C GLY A 225 3.95 -4.42 -10.22
N GLY A 226 3.64 -3.33 -10.91
CA GLY A 226 3.73 -3.23 -12.36
C GLY A 226 2.42 -3.56 -13.10
N ARG A 227 1.37 -4.00 -12.42
CA ARG A 227 0.07 -4.33 -13.05
C ARG A 227 -0.65 -3.11 -13.59
N ILE A 228 -0.36 -1.93 -13.07
CA ILE A 228 -0.89 -0.65 -13.57
C ILE A 228 0.18 -0.01 -14.45
N GLN A 229 -0.21 0.30 -15.68
CA GLN A 229 0.68 0.79 -16.73
C GLN A 229 0.22 2.14 -17.29
N THR A 230 -0.31 3.03 -16.42
CA THR A 230 -0.69 4.40 -16.80
C THR A 230 0.53 5.24 -17.20
N ARG A 231 1.71 4.85 -16.73
CA ARG A 231 3.02 5.32 -17.19
C ARG A 231 4.04 4.18 -17.14
N ILE A 232 5.15 4.35 -17.87
CA ILE A 232 6.31 3.48 -17.75
C ILE A 232 7.28 4.10 -16.72
N GLY A 233 7.75 3.30 -15.76
CA GLY A 233 8.70 3.71 -14.74
C GLY A 233 8.67 2.85 -13.50
N SER A 234 9.61 3.09 -12.59
CA SER A 234 9.62 2.46 -11.26
C SER A 234 8.93 3.32 -10.21
N THR A 235 8.45 2.68 -9.15
CA THR A 235 7.95 3.40 -7.97
C THR A 235 9.08 4.13 -7.23
N ALA A 236 10.31 3.64 -7.30
CA ALA A 236 11.47 4.27 -6.71
C ALA A 236 11.82 5.59 -7.42
N GLU A 237 11.87 5.59 -8.76
CA GLU A 237 12.07 6.79 -9.58
C GLU A 237 10.95 7.81 -9.34
N PHE A 238 9.69 7.36 -9.28
CA PHE A 238 8.56 8.23 -9.02
C PHE A 238 8.65 8.88 -7.63
N LEU A 239 9.06 8.12 -6.61
CA LEU A 239 9.29 8.65 -5.26
C LEU A 239 10.40 9.71 -5.26
N GLN A 240 11.50 9.47 -5.97
CA GLN A 240 12.59 10.44 -6.09
C GLN A 240 12.10 11.77 -6.69
N ASN A 241 11.32 11.69 -7.77
CA ASN A 241 10.91 12.87 -8.52
C ASN A 241 9.76 13.65 -7.86
N HIS A 242 8.87 12.98 -7.13
CA HIS A 242 7.62 13.57 -6.63
C HIS A 242 7.43 13.44 -5.12
N GLY A 243 8.34 12.76 -4.41
CA GLY A 243 8.18 12.51 -2.97
C GLY A 243 8.13 13.77 -2.13
N GLU A 244 8.98 14.76 -2.43
CA GLU A 244 8.99 16.04 -1.70
C GLU A 244 7.73 16.87 -1.98
N GLU A 245 7.24 16.87 -3.23
CA GLU A 245 5.98 17.52 -3.59
C GLU A 245 4.81 16.90 -2.83
N LEU A 246 4.70 15.57 -2.84
CA LEU A 246 3.61 14.84 -2.18
C LEU A 246 3.58 15.06 -0.66
N LYS A 247 4.74 15.21 -0.02
CA LYS A 247 4.83 15.51 1.42
C LYS A 247 4.11 16.79 1.81
N ASN A 248 4.07 17.78 0.93
CA ASN A 248 3.41 19.07 1.22
C ASN A 248 1.89 18.95 1.30
N TYR A 249 1.33 17.89 0.74
CA TYR A 249 -0.12 17.67 0.66
C TYR A 249 -0.63 16.50 1.53
N THR A 250 0.26 15.84 2.28
CA THR A 250 -0.11 14.79 3.22
C THR A 250 -0.02 15.29 4.65
N LYS A 251 -0.98 14.93 5.52
CA LYS A 251 -0.99 15.38 6.93
C LYS A 251 0.10 14.71 7.77
N LYS A 252 0.49 13.49 7.41
CA LYS A 252 1.54 12.72 8.09
C LYS A 252 2.65 12.40 7.08
N ASN A 253 3.84 12.89 7.37
CA ASN A 253 5.04 12.32 6.76
C ASN A 253 5.18 10.90 7.32
N LEU A 254 5.00 9.86 6.53
CA LEU A 254 5.29 8.47 6.89
C LEU A 254 6.78 8.22 7.17
N GLY A 255 7.58 9.27 7.38
CA GLY A 255 8.99 9.25 7.75
C GLY A 255 9.38 10.14 8.92
N ARG A 256 8.46 10.92 9.52
CA ARG A 256 8.79 11.77 10.68
C ARG A 256 7.73 11.69 11.76
N ARG A 257 7.89 10.77 12.72
CA ARG A 257 7.37 11.05 14.06
C ARG A 257 8.20 12.21 14.63
N ARG A 258 7.57 13.36 14.89
CA ARG A 258 8.18 14.39 15.76
C ARG A 258 8.53 13.71 17.07
N ASN A 259 9.80 13.74 17.43
CA ASN A 259 10.27 13.32 18.73
C ASN A 259 9.63 14.27 19.77
N PRO A 260 8.78 13.82 20.70
CA PRO A 260 8.19 14.68 21.72
C PRO A 260 9.25 15.25 22.68
N HIS A 261 10.48 14.74 22.64
CA HIS A 261 11.61 15.19 23.44
C HIS A 261 12.68 15.98 22.66
N SER A 262 12.38 16.44 21.43
CA SER A 262 13.26 17.40 20.79
C SER A 262 13.20 18.72 21.57
N PRO A 263 14.31 19.20 22.21
CA PRO A 263 14.29 20.46 22.93
C PRO A 263 13.88 21.55 21.94
N ARG A 264 12.87 22.34 22.32
CA ARG A 264 12.56 23.58 21.62
C ARG A 264 13.83 24.39 21.57
N ARG A 265 14.39 24.63 20.38
CA ARG A 265 15.39 25.69 20.23
C ARG A 265 14.69 26.97 20.64
N SER A 266 14.97 27.41 21.87
CA SER A 266 14.66 28.75 22.32
C SER A 266 15.45 29.70 21.44
N ASN A 267 14.76 30.47 20.61
CA ASN A 267 15.32 31.68 20.04
C ASN A 267 15.65 32.66 21.20
N SER A 268 16.84 32.54 21.76
CA SER A 268 17.38 33.60 22.57
C SER A 268 18.07 34.57 21.62
N HIS A 269 17.35 35.59 21.18
CA HIS A 269 17.93 36.85 20.82
C HIS A 269 18.54 37.44 22.10
N GLY A 270 19.82 37.41 22.21
CA GLY A 270 20.60 38.09 23.25
C GLY A 270 21.63 38.98 22.57
N PHE A 271 21.25 40.22 22.36
CA PHE A 271 22.13 41.34 22.05
C PHE A 271 22.98 41.72 23.23
N ARG A 272 24.20 42.31 22.92
CA ARG A 272 25.08 43.21 23.69
C ARG A 272 26.28 42.47 24.28
N ARG A 273 27.54 42.86 24.07
CA ARG A 273 28.25 44.09 23.65
C ARG A 273 29.57 43.69 23.00
#